data_613f78390fdda530a714e889fd128331
#
_entry.id   613f78390fdda530a714e889fd128331
#
_cell.length_a   1.000
_cell.length_b   1.000
_cell.length_c   1.000
_cell.angle_alpha   90.00
_cell.angle_beta   90.00
_cell.angle_gamma   90.00
#
_symmetry.space_group_name_H-M   'P 1'
#
loop_
_entity.id
_entity.type
_entity.pdbx_description
1 polymer ?
#
loop_
_entity_poly.entity_id
_entity_poly.type
_entity_poly.pdbx_seq_one_letter_code
_entity_poly.pdbx_strand_id
1 'polypeptide(L)'
;MNTSTPIIEARDLTVGYGSYVVQKDLNFTINRQDVFIIMGPSECGQSTLLRVLVGLLQPTKGQVLYRGQDFWAGTESERQKLLSGVGLLFQSGALWSSMTLAENVALPLQRYTKLSSAEIREQTSLKLALVGLAGFEDYYPSEISGGMRKRAGLARALAMDPEIVFFDEPSAGLDPVSAALLDELILELKENM
;
A
#
# COMPACT_ATOMS: atom_id res chain seq x y z
N MET A 1 -11.81 -27.55 -9.75
CA MET A 1 -11.88 -26.18 -9.20
C MET A 1 -10.61 -25.99 -8.38
N ASN A 2 -9.72 -25.13 -8.84
CA ASN A 2 -8.44 -24.88 -8.13
C ASN A 2 -8.76 -23.97 -6.94
N THR A 3 -8.91 -24.55 -5.76
CA THR A 3 -9.15 -23.80 -4.50
C THR A 3 -7.82 -23.28 -3.97
N SER A 4 -7.22 -22.30 -4.67
CA SER A 4 -6.10 -21.58 -4.10
C SER A 4 -6.61 -20.78 -2.91
N THR A 5 -5.92 -20.87 -1.77
CA THR A 5 -6.25 -20.07 -0.58
C THR A 5 -6.21 -18.58 -0.95
N PRO A 6 -7.28 -17.82 -0.63
CA PRO A 6 -7.31 -16.38 -0.87
C PRO A 6 -6.12 -15.67 -0.21
N ILE A 7 -5.66 -14.59 -0.85
CA ILE A 7 -4.57 -13.79 -0.26
C ILE A 7 -5.07 -12.96 0.91
N ILE A 8 -6.30 -12.42 0.80
CA ILE A 8 -7.01 -11.74 1.89
C ILE A 8 -8.47 -12.22 1.90
N GLU A 9 -9.00 -12.40 3.11
CA GLU A 9 -10.42 -12.69 3.32
C GLU A 9 -10.92 -11.91 4.52
N ALA A 10 -12.06 -11.23 4.39
CA ALA A 10 -12.79 -10.61 5.48
C ALA A 10 -14.02 -11.45 5.79
N ARG A 11 -14.23 -11.77 7.06
CA ARG A 11 -15.38 -12.55 7.56
C ARG A 11 -16.12 -11.78 8.64
N ASP A 12 -17.39 -11.48 8.38
CA ASP A 12 -18.31 -10.80 9.29
C ASP A 12 -17.71 -9.55 9.95
N LEU A 13 -16.88 -8.82 9.15
CA LEU A 13 -16.02 -7.77 9.63
C LEU A 13 -16.84 -6.52 9.94
N THR A 14 -16.66 -5.98 11.16
CA THR A 14 -17.20 -4.70 11.59
C THR A 14 -16.06 -3.76 11.94
N VAL A 15 -16.06 -2.58 11.34
CA VAL A 15 -15.03 -1.56 11.53
C VAL A 15 -15.62 -0.27 12.09
N GLY A 16 -14.85 0.38 12.96
CA GLY A 16 -15.31 1.61 13.62
C GLY A 16 -14.35 2.11 14.68
N TYR A 17 -14.77 3.12 15.42
CA TYR A 17 -14.00 3.78 16.48
C TYR A 17 -14.78 3.75 17.79
N GLY A 18 -14.32 2.98 18.76
CA GLY A 18 -15.03 2.79 20.03
C GLY A 18 -16.45 2.24 19.80
N SER A 19 -17.48 2.97 20.21
CA SER A 19 -18.88 2.61 20.00
C SER A 19 -19.45 3.02 18.63
N TYR A 20 -18.72 3.84 17.86
CA TYR A 20 -19.15 4.31 16.55
C TYR A 20 -18.81 3.29 15.47
N VAL A 21 -19.83 2.62 14.93
CA VAL A 21 -19.69 1.67 13.82
C VAL A 21 -19.70 2.44 12.51
N VAL A 22 -18.66 2.28 11.71
CA VAL A 22 -18.53 2.89 10.38
C VAL A 22 -19.08 1.95 9.30
N GLN A 23 -18.70 0.69 9.34
CA GLN A 23 -19.22 -0.36 8.44
C GLN A 23 -19.37 -1.67 9.22
N LYS A 24 -20.31 -2.51 8.81
CA LYS A 24 -20.60 -3.79 9.45
C LYS A 24 -20.88 -4.88 8.43
N ASP A 25 -20.78 -6.12 8.90
CA ASP A 25 -21.13 -7.33 8.16
C ASP A 25 -20.43 -7.44 6.81
N LEU A 26 -19.17 -6.94 6.75
CA LEU A 26 -18.37 -7.00 5.53
C LEU A 26 -17.84 -8.42 5.33
N ASN A 27 -18.13 -8.98 4.17
CA ASN A 27 -17.64 -10.29 3.74
C ASN A 27 -17.10 -10.16 2.31
N PHE A 28 -15.83 -10.43 2.10
CA PHE A 28 -15.21 -10.42 0.78
C PHE A 28 -13.94 -11.27 0.75
N THR A 29 -13.53 -11.60 -0.45
CA THR A 29 -12.34 -12.41 -0.72
C THR A 29 -11.52 -11.75 -1.83
N ILE A 30 -10.20 -11.67 -1.64
CA ILE A 30 -9.24 -11.18 -2.63
C ILE A 30 -8.28 -12.31 -2.95
N ASN A 31 -8.16 -12.65 -4.22
CA ASN A 31 -7.25 -13.68 -4.70
C ASN A 31 -5.95 -13.06 -5.23
N ARG A 32 -4.96 -13.91 -5.52
CA ARG A 32 -3.76 -13.46 -6.23
C ARG A 32 -4.14 -12.90 -7.59
N GLN A 33 -3.41 -11.85 -7.99
CA GLN A 33 -3.61 -11.13 -9.26
C GLN A 33 -4.96 -10.40 -9.40
N ASP A 34 -5.81 -10.37 -8.36
CA ASP A 34 -7.01 -9.53 -8.38
C ASP A 34 -6.65 -8.04 -8.32
N VAL A 35 -7.37 -7.23 -9.05
CA VAL A 35 -7.53 -5.79 -8.76
C VAL A 35 -8.86 -5.63 -8.06
N PHE A 36 -8.81 -5.46 -6.74
CA PHE A 36 -9.99 -5.32 -5.90
C PHE A 36 -10.25 -3.85 -5.59
N ILE A 37 -11.42 -3.34 -5.99
CA ILE A 37 -11.78 -1.94 -5.84
C ILE A 37 -12.91 -1.81 -4.82
N ILE A 38 -12.68 -0.98 -3.79
CA ILE A 38 -13.68 -0.61 -2.80
C ILE A 38 -14.27 0.74 -3.21
N MET A 39 -15.54 0.73 -3.60
CA MET A 39 -16.25 1.94 -4.01
C MET A 39 -17.37 2.28 -3.06
N GLY A 40 -17.67 3.57 -2.93
CA GLY A 40 -18.77 4.08 -2.14
C GLY A 40 -18.79 5.61 -2.13
N PRO A 41 -19.85 6.22 -1.59
CA PRO A 41 -19.89 7.68 -1.43
C PRO A 41 -18.77 8.16 -0.50
N SER A 42 -18.44 9.44 -0.58
CA SER A 42 -17.47 10.06 0.32
C SER A 42 -17.84 9.77 1.78
N GLU A 43 -16.81 9.53 2.61
CA GLU A 43 -16.97 9.26 4.06
C GLU A 43 -17.68 7.94 4.40
N CYS A 44 -17.91 7.04 3.43
CA CYS A 44 -18.54 5.74 3.72
C CYS A 44 -17.64 4.74 4.48
N GLY A 45 -16.41 5.13 4.83
CA GLY A 45 -15.52 4.30 5.65
C GLY A 45 -14.47 3.50 4.88
N GLN A 46 -14.22 3.78 3.62
CA GLN A 46 -13.19 3.13 2.80
C GLN A 46 -11.81 3.18 3.46
N SER A 47 -11.33 4.37 3.85
CA SER A 47 -10.05 4.52 4.55
C SER A 47 -10.05 3.86 5.94
N THR A 48 -11.22 3.73 6.60
CA THR A 48 -11.32 2.99 7.88
C THR A 48 -11.13 1.49 7.65
N LEU A 49 -11.77 0.93 6.64
CA LEU A 49 -11.56 -0.46 6.24
C LEU A 49 -10.11 -0.70 5.83
N LEU A 50 -9.53 0.18 5.01
CA LEU A 50 -8.13 0.09 4.63
C LEU A 50 -7.21 0.04 5.86
N ARG A 51 -7.42 0.93 6.85
CA ARG A 51 -6.63 0.93 8.10
C ARG A 51 -6.73 -0.40 8.86
N VAL A 52 -7.89 -1.05 8.82
CA VAL A 52 -8.05 -2.38 9.45
C VAL A 52 -7.27 -3.44 8.68
N LEU A 53 -7.33 -3.41 7.35
CA LEU A 53 -6.60 -4.36 6.49
C LEU A 53 -5.09 -4.21 6.63
N VAL A 54 -4.57 -3.00 6.74
CA VAL A 54 -3.11 -2.77 6.87
C VAL A 54 -2.61 -2.74 8.33
N GLY A 55 -3.44 -3.14 9.29
CA GLY A 55 -3.02 -3.27 10.69
C GLY A 55 -2.92 -1.98 11.50
N LEU A 56 -3.46 -0.87 11.01
CA LEU A 56 -3.45 0.42 11.69
C LEU A 56 -4.65 0.64 12.62
N LEU A 57 -5.71 -0.16 12.47
CA LEU A 57 -6.92 -0.10 13.29
C LEU A 57 -7.45 -1.51 13.51
N GLN A 58 -7.65 -1.89 14.77
CA GLN A 58 -8.25 -3.19 15.08
C GLN A 58 -9.75 -3.21 14.76
N PRO A 59 -10.30 -4.26 14.12
CA PRO A 59 -11.73 -4.36 13.88
C PRO A 59 -12.51 -4.49 15.20
N THR A 60 -13.74 -4.01 15.20
CA THR A 60 -14.63 -4.16 16.35
C THR A 60 -15.17 -5.59 16.47
N LYS A 61 -15.41 -6.25 15.32
CA LYS A 61 -15.86 -7.66 15.23
C LYS A 61 -15.37 -8.28 13.92
N GLY A 62 -15.42 -9.60 13.85
CA GLY A 62 -15.08 -10.37 12.67
C GLY A 62 -13.59 -10.61 12.55
N GLN A 63 -13.17 -11.07 11.38
CA GLN A 63 -11.81 -11.51 11.14
C GLN A 63 -11.28 -10.96 9.81
N VAL A 64 -9.99 -10.68 9.80
CA VAL A 64 -9.21 -10.46 8.57
C VAL A 64 -8.18 -11.57 8.47
N LEU A 65 -8.28 -12.36 7.42
CA LEU A 65 -7.37 -13.48 7.20
C LEU A 65 -6.40 -13.12 6.07
N TYR A 66 -5.11 -13.26 6.34
CA TYR A 66 -4.04 -13.22 5.34
C TYR A 66 -3.57 -14.65 5.08
N ARG A 67 -3.80 -15.16 3.86
CA ARG A 67 -3.48 -16.55 3.49
C ARG A 67 -4.06 -17.58 4.47
N GLY A 68 -5.27 -17.34 4.96
CA GLY A 68 -5.96 -18.18 5.92
C GLY A 68 -5.54 -17.99 7.39
N GLN A 69 -4.56 -17.13 7.68
CA GLN A 69 -4.14 -16.80 9.04
C GLN A 69 -4.87 -15.55 9.55
N ASP A 70 -5.50 -15.63 10.72
CA ASP A 70 -6.15 -14.47 11.34
C ASP A 70 -5.10 -13.44 11.76
N PHE A 71 -5.15 -12.30 11.08
CA PHE A 71 -4.18 -11.21 11.25
C PHE A 71 -4.22 -10.64 12.68
N TRP A 72 -5.40 -10.47 13.24
CA TRP A 72 -5.58 -9.80 14.52
C TRP A 72 -5.45 -10.76 15.73
N ALA A 73 -5.57 -12.07 15.53
CA ALA A 73 -5.31 -13.07 16.55
C ALA A 73 -3.81 -13.32 16.75
N GLY A 74 -2.97 -12.95 15.76
CA GLY A 74 -1.52 -13.12 15.82
C GLY A 74 -0.82 -12.12 16.75
N THR A 75 0.40 -12.46 17.15
CA THR A 75 1.31 -11.56 17.87
C THR A 75 1.73 -10.38 16.99
N GLU A 76 2.26 -9.32 17.59
CA GLU A 76 2.78 -8.18 16.85
C GLU A 76 3.89 -8.58 15.85
N SER A 77 4.78 -9.49 16.25
CA SER A 77 5.84 -10.00 15.38
C SER A 77 5.29 -10.74 14.15
N GLU A 78 4.25 -11.56 14.33
CA GLU A 78 3.58 -12.25 13.23
C GLU A 78 2.88 -11.27 12.29
N ARG A 79 2.19 -10.27 12.82
CA ARG A 79 1.59 -9.20 12.02
C ARG A 79 2.63 -8.42 11.21
N GLN A 80 3.76 -8.04 11.84
CA GLN A 80 4.85 -7.36 11.14
C GLN A 80 5.43 -8.22 10.01
N LYS A 81 5.57 -9.52 10.21
CA LYS A 81 6.01 -10.45 9.17
C LYS A 81 5.03 -10.54 8.01
N LEU A 82 3.72 -10.54 8.27
CA LEU A 82 2.70 -10.50 7.21
C LEU A 82 2.75 -9.18 6.45
N LEU A 83 2.89 -8.05 7.17
CA LEU A 83 2.95 -6.71 6.57
C LEU A 83 4.24 -6.43 5.81
N SER A 84 5.32 -7.18 6.00
CA SER A 84 6.55 -7.02 5.20
C SER A 84 6.35 -7.33 3.71
N GLY A 85 5.32 -8.12 3.37
CA GLY A 85 4.90 -8.39 1.99
C GLY A 85 3.80 -7.47 1.48
N VAL A 86 3.55 -6.34 2.15
CA VAL A 86 2.47 -5.40 1.83
C VAL A 86 3.04 -4.03 1.55
N GLY A 87 2.69 -3.46 0.40
CA GLY A 87 2.93 -2.05 0.06
C GLY A 87 1.69 -1.21 0.33
N LEU A 88 1.90 0.06 0.67
CA LEU A 88 0.80 1.00 0.92
C LEU A 88 1.13 2.38 0.33
N LEU A 89 0.26 2.84 -0.57
CA LEU A 89 0.25 4.20 -1.06
C LEU A 89 -0.89 4.98 -0.41
N PHE A 90 -0.55 5.93 0.45
CA PHE A 90 -1.51 6.87 1.04
C PHE A 90 -1.91 7.97 0.04
N GLN A 91 -3.06 8.57 0.26
CA GLN A 91 -3.66 9.61 -0.58
C GLN A 91 -2.70 10.76 -0.94
N SER A 92 -1.87 11.22 -0.01
CA SER A 92 -0.87 12.28 -0.21
C SER A 92 0.52 11.78 -0.63
N GLY A 93 0.72 10.47 -0.84
CA GLY A 93 2.03 9.83 -0.98
C GLY A 93 2.77 9.64 0.35
N ALA A 94 2.45 10.42 1.39
CA ALA A 94 3.00 10.36 2.75
C ALA A 94 4.54 10.29 2.80
N LEU A 95 5.23 11.06 1.93
CA LEU A 95 6.68 11.17 1.94
C LEU A 95 7.16 12.02 3.13
N TRP A 96 8.30 11.66 3.69
CA TRP A 96 8.99 12.48 4.67
C TRP A 96 9.59 13.70 3.97
N SER A 97 9.14 14.90 4.35
CA SER A 97 9.52 16.16 3.70
C SER A 97 11.00 16.54 3.90
N SER A 98 11.62 16.03 4.95
CA SER A 98 13.03 16.25 5.28
C SER A 98 13.99 15.26 4.63
N MET A 99 13.47 14.36 3.82
CA MET A 99 14.25 13.31 3.11
C MET A 99 14.10 13.49 1.61
N THR A 100 15.15 13.18 0.86
CA THR A 100 15.11 13.10 -0.60
C THR A 100 14.19 11.96 -1.06
N LEU A 101 13.89 11.88 -2.36
CA LEU A 101 13.10 10.78 -2.89
C LEU A 101 13.82 9.44 -2.72
N ALA A 102 15.12 9.41 -2.95
CA ALA A 102 15.92 8.22 -2.72
C ALA A 102 15.88 7.78 -1.25
N GLU A 103 16.07 8.68 -0.32
CA GLU A 103 15.99 8.39 1.11
C GLU A 103 14.62 7.86 1.52
N ASN A 104 13.52 8.45 1.01
CA ASN A 104 12.16 7.97 1.25
C ASN A 104 11.96 6.53 0.77
N VAL A 105 12.41 6.20 -0.44
CA VAL A 105 12.27 4.86 -1.02
C VAL A 105 13.18 3.84 -0.34
N ALA A 106 14.36 4.28 0.12
CA ALA A 106 15.33 3.43 0.83
C ALA A 106 14.86 3.00 2.24
N LEU A 107 13.98 3.78 2.90
CA LEU A 107 13.57 3.52 4.29
C LEU A 107 13.15 2.06 4.57
N PRO A 108 12.21 1.45 3.82
CA PRO A 108 11.82 0.07 4.08
C PRO A 108 12.98 -0.92 3.85
N LEU A 109 13.81 -0.69 2.84
CA LEU A 109 14.98 -1.53 2.57
C LEU A 109 15.98 -1.49 3.73
N GLN A 110 16.29 -0.29 4.24
CA GLN A 110 17.19 -0.11 5.39
C GLN A 110 16.65 -0.77 6.67
N ARG A 111 15.32 -0.73 6.85
CA ARG A 111 14.69 -1.22 8.07
C ARG A 111 14.51 -2.73 8.11
N TYR A 112 14.19 -3.35 6.97
CA TYR A 112 13.71 -4.72 6.91
C TYR A 112 14.61 -5.68 6.13
N THR A 113 15.71 -5.20 5.54
CA THR A 113 16.67 -6.05 4.81
C THR A 113 18.07 -5.99 5.43
N LYS A 114 18.94 -6.86 4.95
CA LYS A 114 20.39 -6.86 5.27
C LYS A 114 21.23 -6.39 4.08
N LEU A 115 20.63 -5.69 3.13
CA LEU A 115 21.31 -5.18 1.96
C LEU A 115 22.38 -4.15 2.35
N SER A 116 23.49 -4.15 1.64
CA SER A 116 24.52 -3.12 1.75
C SER A 116 24.00 -1.76 1.25
N SER A 117 24.66 -0.68 1.64
CA SER A 117 24.32 0.66 1.15
C SER A 117 24.38 0.80 -0.37
N ALA A 118 25.23 0.03 -1.04
CA ALA A 118 25.34 0.02 -2.50
C ALA A 118 24.11 -0.65 -3.13
N GLU A 119 23.70 -1.83 -2.62
CA GLU A 119 22.52 -2.56 -3.07
C GLU A 119 21.25 -1.76 -2.81
N ILE A 120 21.13 -1.10 -1.65
CA ILE A 120 19.98 -0.24 -1.35
C ILE A 120 19.89 0.92 -2.36
N ARG A 121 21.01 1.58 -2.70
CA ARG A 121 21.01 2.64 -3.71
C ARG A 121 20.56 2.13 -5.07
N GLU A 122 21.07 0.99 -5.50
CA GLU A 122 20.71 0.36 -6.78
C GLU A 122 19.21 0.04 -6.82
N GLN A 123 18.68 -0.65 -5.80
CA GLN A 123 17.25 -0.96 -5.71
C GLN A 123 16.39 0.30 -5.68
N THR A 124 16.82 1.32 -4.95
CA THR A 124 16.11 2.60 -4.85
C THR A 124 16.02 3.30 -6.21
N SER A 125 17.14 3.41 -6.93
CA SER A 125 17.17 4.00 -8.27
C SER A 125 16.30 3.21 -9.26
N LEU A 126 16.33 1.87 -9.18
CA LEU A 126 15.45 1.02 -9.98
C LEU A 126 13.96 1.29 -9.71
N LYS A 127 13.56 1.40 -8.43
CA LYS A 127 12.16 1.68 -8.07
C LYS A 127 11.71 3.08 -8.49
N LEU A 128 12.60 4.08 -8.38
CA LEU A 128 12.31 5.43 -8.90
C LEU A 128 12.21 5.44 -10.43
N ALA A 129 13.08 4.73 -11.13
CA ALA A 129 13.00 4.60 -12.58
C ALA A 129 11.70 3.91 -13.02
N LEU A 130 11.26 2.87 -12.31
CA LEU A 130 10.02 2.14 -12.58
C LEU A 130 8.79 3.05 -12.57
N VAL A 131 8.77 4.08 -11.73
CA VAL A 131 7.69 5.05 -11.65
C VAL A 131 7.95 6.32 -12.48
N GLY A 132 8.94 6.30 -13.39
CA GLY A 132 9.29 7.43 -14.25
C GLY A 132 9.91 8.62 -13.51
N LEU A 133 10.71 8.35 -12.46
CA LEU A 133 11.42 9.35 -11.66
C LEU A 133 12.94 9.13 -11.67
N ALA A 134 13.49 8.52 -12.72
CA ALA A 134 14.94 8.44 -12.90
C ALA A 134 15.54 9.85 -13.00
N GLY A 135 16.63 10.11 -12.25
CA GLY A 135 17.28 11.41 -12.19
C GLY A 135 16.67 12.39 -11.17
N PHE A 136 15.65 11.97 -10.42
CA PHE A 136 15.03 12.76 -9.34
C PHE A 136 15.39 12.26 -7.93
N GLU A 137 16.38 11.39 -7.82
CA GLU A 137 16.79 10.73 -6.58
C GLU A 137 17.08 11.71 -5.45
N ASP A 138 17.78 12.81 -5.76
CA ASP A 138 18.25 13.80 -4.80
C ASP A 138 17.25 14.95 -4.55
N TYR A 139 16.09 14.94 -5.21
CA TYR A 139 15.06 15.95 -5.01
C TYR A 139 14.26 15.71 -3.72
N TYR A 140 13.85 16.77 -3.08
CA TYR A 140 12.94 16.73 -1.93
C TYR A 140 11.47 16.75 -2.39
N PRO A 141 10.52 16.23 -1.59
CA PRO A 141 9.09 16.27 -1.91
C PRO A 141 8.53 17.64 -2.21
N SER A 142 9.13 18.72 -1.63
CA SER A 142 8.74 20.10 -1.87
C SER A 142 9.14 20.64 -3.25
N GLU A 143 10.07 20.00 -3.93
CA GLU A 143 10.64 20.46 -5.22
C GLU A 143 9.96 19.82 -6.43
N ILE A 144 8.99 18.93 -6.21
CA ILE A 144 8.33 18.14 -7.25
C ILE A 144 6.81 18.33 -7.25
N SER A 145 6.16 17.98 -8.37
CA SER A 145 4.70 18.06 -8.52
C SER A 145 3.94 17.07 -7.62
N GLY A 146 2.62 17.30 -7.46
CA GLY A 146 1.73 16.37 -6.74
C GLY A 146 1.73 14.96 -7.33
N GLY A 147 1.69 14.83 -8.65
CA GLY A 147 1.77 13.56 -9.34
C GLY A 147 3.12 12.85 -9.12
N MET A 148 4.22 13.60 -9.18
CA MET A 148 5.55 13.05 -8.88
C MET A 148 5.65 12.57 -7.42
N ARG A 149 5.09 13.31 -6.45
CA ARG A 149 5.03 12.86 -5.03
C ARG A 149 4.30 11.53 -4.89
N LYS A 150 3.16 11.35 -5.55
CA LYS A 150 2.42 10.09 -5.51
C LYS A 150 3.21 8.95 -6.14
N ARG A 151 3.85 9.18 -7.30
CA ARG A 151 4.71 8.18 -7.93
C ARG A 151 5.92 7.80 -7.06
N ALA A 152 6.55 8.76 -6.39
CA ALA A 152 7.61 8.46 -5.42
C ALA A 152 7.08 7.67 -4.20
N GLY A 153 5.87 7.99 -3.72
CA GLY A 153 5.17 7.21 -2.69
C GLY A 153 4.90 5.77 -3.15
N LEU A 154 4.54 5.59 -4.42
CA LEU A 154 4.39 4.27 -5.04
C LEU A 154 5.73 3.52 -5.12
N ALA A 155 6.81 4.17 -5.55
CA ALA A 155 8.15 3.58 -5.55
C ALA A 155 8.54 3.05 -4.16
N ARG A 156 8.25 3.83 -3.10
CA ARG A 156 8.46 3.40 -1.71
C ARG A 156 7.58 2.20 -1.33
N ALA A 157 6.32 2.20 -1.72
CA ALA A 157 5.40 1.09 -1.47
C ALA A 157 5.88 -0.21 -2.14
N LEU A 158 6.54 -0.09 -3.30
CA LEU A 158 7.08 -1.19 -4.08
C LEU A 158 8.52 -1.60 -3.69
N ALA A 159 9.18 -0.88 -2.77
CA ALA A 159 10.59 -1.07 -2.47
C ALA A 159 10.95 -2.50 -2.02
N MET A 160 10.03 -3.17 -1.33
CA MET A 160 10.21 -4.53 -0.80
C MET A 160 9.65 -5.64 -1.71
N ASP A 161 9.32 -5.35 -2.97
CA ASP A 161 8.64 -6.27 -3.89
C ASP A 161 7.42 -6.93 -3.25
N PRO A 162 6.42 -6.14 -2.79
CA PRO A 162 5.29 -6.65 -2.05
C PRO A 162 4.38 -7.53 -2.92
N GLU A 163 3.76 -8.54 -2.33
CA GLU A 163 2.74 -9.36 -3.01
C GLU A 163 1.37 -8.66 -3.06
N ILE A 164 1.14 -7.68 -2.19
CA ILE A 164 -0.10 -6.93 -2.09
C ILE A 164 0.24 -5.44 -2.02
N VAL A 165 -0.42 -4.63 -2.83
CA VAL A 165 -0.31 -3.17 -2.73
C VAL A 165 -1.69 -2.59 -2.47
N PHE A 166 -1.80 -1.84 -1.38
CA PHE A 166 -2.99 -1.06 -1.06
C PHE A 166 -2.85 0.38 -1.56
N PHE A 167 -3.94 0.91 -2.05
CA PHE A 167 -4.04 2.28 -2.54
C PHE A 167 -5.18 3.01 -1.81
N ASP A 168 -4.87 4.13 -1.18
CA ASP A 168 -5.85 5.03 -0.58
C ASP A 168 -6.04 6.25 -1.50
N GLU A 169 -7.08 6.23 -2.32
CA GLU A 169 -7.40 7.28 -3.30
C GLU A 169 -6.18 7.73 -4.14
N PRO A 170 -5.54 6.85 -4.91
CA PRO A 170 -4.25 7.14 -5.55
C PRO A 170 -4.30 8.34 -6.49
N SER A 171 -5.37 8.52 -7.25
CA SER A 171 -5.53 9.62 -8.23
C SER A 171 -6.19 10.89 -7.65
N ALA A 172 -6.66 10.88 -6.39
CA ALA A 172 -7.31 12.04 -5.79
C ALA A 172 -6.43 13.29 -5.77
N GLY A 173 -6.98 14.43 -6.19
CA GLY A 173 -6.29 15.73 -6.20
C GLY A 173 -5.21 15.88 -7.28
N LEU A 174 -5.12 14.94 -8.22
CA LEU A 174 -4.27 15.07 -9.40
C LEU A 174 -5.07 15.71 -10.56
N ASP A 175 -4.33 16.36 -11.47
CA ASP A 175 -4.88 16.72 -12.76
C ASP A 175 -5.16 15.45 -13.60
N PRO A 176 -6.05 15.53 -14.62
CA PRO A 176 -6.45 14.34 -15.38
C PRO A 176 -5.30 13.59 -16.05
N VAL A 177 -4.26 14.28 -16.50
CA VAL A 177 -3.10 13.67 -17.16
C VAL A 177 -2.27 12.90 -16.16
N SER A 178 -1.96 13.52 -15.01
CA SER A 178 -1.22 12.87 -13.92
C SER A 178 -1.97 11.68 -13.33
N ALA A 179 -3.31 11.76 -13.23
CA ALA A 179 -4.15 10.66 -12.79
C ALA A 179 -4.08 9.48 -13.76
N ALA A 180 -4.28 9.72 -15.06
CA ALA A 180 -4.21 8.69 -16.09
C ALA A 180 -2.84 7.99 -16.12
N LEU A 181 -1.74 8.74 -16.01
CA LEU A 181 -0.39 8.18 -15.95
C LEU A 181 -0.17 7.27 -14.72
N LEU A 182 -0.74 7.64 -13.57
CA LEU A 182 -0.65 6.82 -12.36
C LEU A 182 -1.48 5.54 -12.49
N ASP A 183 -2.69 5.65 -13.05
CA ASP A 183 -3.59 4.51 -13.25
C ASP A 183 -2.99 3.50 -14.25
N GLU A 184 -2.40 4.00 -15.36
CA GLU A 184 -1.68 3.17 -16.33
C GLU A 184 -0.50 2.43 -15.68
N LEU A 185 0.30 3.14 -14.88
CA LEU A 185 1.41 2.54 -14.14
C LEU A 185 0.94 1.44 -13.17
N ILE A 186 -0.18 1.64 -12.47
CA ILE A 186 -0.75 0.62 -11.57
C ILE A 186 -1.18 -0.63 -12.35
N LEU A 187 -1.76 -0.45 -13.55
CA LEU A 187 -2.16 -1.57 -14.41
C LEU A 187 -0.95 -2.33 -14.96
N GLU A 188 0.11 -1.63 -15.40
CA GLU A 188 1.35 -2.26 -15.83
C GLU A 188 2.03 -3.07 -14.70
N LEU A 189 2.01 -2.55 -13.49
CA LEU A 189 2.55 -3.26 -12.32
C LEU A 189 1.82 -4.58 -12.05
N LYS A 190 0.49 -4.61 -12.22
CA LYS A 190 -0.30 -5.84 -12.07
C LYS A 190 0.17 -6.96 -13.00
N GLU A 191 0.53 -6.63 -14.23
CA GLU A 191 0.95 -7.63 -15.23
C GLU A 191 2.34 -8.23 -14.89
N ASN A 192 3.14 -7.51 -14.09
CA ASN A 192 4.51 -7.88 -13.74
C ASN A 192 4.66 -8.41 -12.29
N MET A 193 3.60 -8.45 -11.52
CA MET A 193 3.52 -9.01 -10.16
C MET A 193 2.80 -10.35 -10.17
#